data_5f1e5c835cf116c54a8199250bd5f3c2
#
_entry.id   5f1e5c835cf116c54a8199250bd5f3c2
#
_cell.length_a   1.000
_cell.length_b   1.000
_cell.length_c   1.000
_cell.angle_alpha   90.00
_cell.angle_beta   90.00
_cell.angle_gamma   90.00
#
_symmetry.space_group_name_H-M   'P 1'
#
loop_
_entity.id
_entity.type
_entity.pdbx_description
1 polymer ?
#
loop_
_entity_poly.entity_id
_entity_poly.type
_entity_poly.pdbx_seq_one_letter_code
_entity_poly.pdbx_strand_id
1 'polypeptide(L)'
;MIVDGFDLDKEIPLWALSSKGKSIMQTFTFADFKQAFEFMTLCAQYAEQIDHHPDWSNSWNKVAVKLTTHSAGALTALDVQLAKAMDAFASQVNQR
;
A
#
# COMPACT_ATOMS: atom_id res chain seq x y z
N MET A 1 2.69 -9.19 13.86
CA MET A 1 1.23 -9.08 14.08
C MET A 1 0.49 -9.91 13.05
N ILE A 2 -0.50 -10.66 13.48
CA ILE A 2 -1.35 -11.48 12.60
C ILE A 2 -2.66 -10.74 12.34
N VAL A 3 -3.04 -10.60 11.08
CA VAL A 3 -4.28 -9.96 10.66
C VAL A 3 -5.01 -10.92 9.72
N ASP A 4 -6.18 -11.40 10.10
CA ASP A 4 -7.00 -12.31 9.31
C ASP A 4 -6.19 -13.49 8.74
N GLY A 5 -5.30 -14.06 9.55
CA GLY A 5 -4.46 -15.19 9.18
C GLY A 5 -3.15 -14.82 8.49
N PHE A 6 -2.92 -13.54 8.17
CA PHE A 6 -1.68 -13.07 7.56
C PHE A 6 -0.71 -12.55 8.62
N ASP A 7 0.53 -13.02 8.58
CA ASP A 7 1.60 -12.48 9.41
C ASP A 7 2.21 -11.28 8.68
N LEU A 8 1.97 -10.07 9.18
CA LEU A 8 2.41 -8.84 8.52
C LEU A 8 3.91 -8.80 8.32
N ASP A 9 4.68 -9.30 9.29
CA ASP A 9 6.16 -9.27 9.22
C ASP A 9 6.68 -10.16 8.10
N LYS A 10 5.96 -11.22 7.74
CA LYS A 10 6.32 -12.12 6.64
C LYS A 10 5.75 -11.67 5.30
N GLU A 11 4.49 -11.24 5.30
CA GLU A 11 3.77 -10.92 4.06
C GLU A 11 4.13 -9.56 3.50
N ILE A 12 4.29 -8.58 4.38
CA ILE A 12 4.53 -7.18 4.00
C ILE A 12 5.58 -6.54 4.91
N PRO A 13 6.84 -7.05 4.89
CA PRO A 13 7.87 -6.63 5.85
C PRO A 13 8.29 -5.17 5.73
N LEU A 14 8.03 -4.52 4.58
CA LEU A 14 8.43 -3.13 4.36
C LEU A 14 7.39 -2.13 4.86
N TRP A 15 6.23 -2.59 5.31
CA TRP A 15 5.17 -1.73 5.82
C TRP A 15 5.30 -1.52 7.31
N ALA A 16 5.22 -0.26 7.75
CA ALA A 16 5.27 0.11 9.17
C ALA A 16 3.87 0.07 9.77
N LEU A 17 3.74 -0.55 10.94
CA LEU A 17 2.49 -0.58 11.69
C LEU A 17 2.36 0.71 12.50
N SER A 18 1.17 1.34 12.50
CA SER A 18 0.91 2.51 13.33
C SER A 18 0.97 2.16 14.82
N SER A 19 1.16 3.18 15.67
CA SER A 19 1.30 2.98 17.12
C SER A 19 0.11 2.26 17.77
N LYS A 20 -1.08 2.44 17.19
CA LYS A 20 -2.31 1.78 17.68
C LYS A 20 -2.61 0.47 16.95
N GLY A 21 -1.79 0.08 15.99
CA GLY A 21 -1.97 -1.15 15.23
C GLY A 21 -3.17 -1.16 14.30
N LYS A 22 -3.72 0.00 13.94
CA LYS A 22 -4.94 0.11 13.13
C LYS A 22 -4.69 0.46 11.67
N SER A 23 -3.45 0.81 11.33
CA SER A 23 -3.07 1.16 9.96
C SER A 23 -1.64 0.73 9.67
N ILE A 24 -1.34 0.59 8.39
CA ILE A 24 0.02 0.33 7.91
C ILE A 24 0.43 1.41 6.93
N MET A 25 1.72 1.72 6.87
CA MET A 25 2.24 2.84 6.10
C MET A 25 3.52 2.46 5.38
N GLN A 26 3.68 3.01 4.18
CA GLN A 26 4.94 2.92 3.44
C GLN A 26 5.06 4.14 2.52
N THR A 27 6.30 4.63 2.32
CA THR A 27 6.60 5.64 1.31
C THR A 27 7.40 4.99 0.19
N PHE A 28 6.86 5.06 -1.02
CA PHE A 28 7.51 4.55 -2.22
C PHE A 28 8.25 5.69 -2.91
N THR A 29 9.47 5.42 -3.37
CA THR A 29 10.30 6.40 -4.07
C THR A 29 10.65 5.87 -5.45
N PHE A 30 10.51 6.72 -6.46
CA PHE A 30 10.74 6.37 -7.87
C PHE A 30 11.81 7.31 -8.47
N ALA A 31 12.17 7.07 -9.72
CA ALA A 31 13.17 7.89 -10.41
C ALA A 31 12.66 9.31 -10.67
N ASP A 32 11.36 9.45 -10.96
CA ASP A 32 10.75 10.73 -11.33
C ASP A 32 9.23 10.70 -11.07
N PHE A 33 8.57 11.81 -11.39
CA PHE A 33 7.13 11.94 -11.22
C PHE A 33 6.35 11.01 -12.16
N LYS A 34 6.84 10.81 -13.38
CA LYS A 34 6.16 9.95 -14.36
C LYS A 34 6.03 8.53 -13.82
N GLN A 35 7.11 7.99 -13.25
CA GLN A 35 7.08 6.65 -12.62
C GLN A 35 6.18 6.61 -11.39
N ALA A 36 6.24 7.64 -10.54
CA ALA A 36 5.38 7.73 -9.37
C ALA A 36 3.90 7.71 -9.79
N PHE A 37 3.53 8.46 -10.81
CA PHE A 37 2.17 8.53 -11.30
C PHE A 37 1.73 7.22 -11.96
N GLU A 38 2.63 6.56 -12.68
CA GLU A 38 2.37 5.23 -13.25
C GLU A 38 2.06 4.21 -12.16
N PHE A 39 2.86 4.21 -11.09
CA PHE A 39 2.60 3.37 -9.91
C PHE A 39 1.21 3.66 -9.33
N MET A 40 0.87 4.94 -9.13
CA MET A 40 -0.43 5.32 -8.60
C MET A 40 -1.58 4.85 -9.50
N THR A 41 -1.41 4.94 -10.81
CA THR A 41 -2.41 4.49 -11.77
C THR A 41 -2.68 2.99 -11.65
N LEU A 42 -1.62 2.17 -11.57
CA LEU A 42 -1.75 0.72 -11.38
C LEU A 42 -2.45 0.40 -10.07
N CYS A 43 -2.03 1.07 -8.99
CA CYS A 43 -2.64 0.88 -7.67
C CYS A 43 -4.11 1.30 -7.64
N ALA A 44 -4.44 2.41 -8.29
CA ALA A 44 -5.81 2.90 -8.35
C ALA A 44 -6.75 1.91 -9.05
N GLN A 45 -6.30 1.32 -10.15
CA GLN A 45 -7.08 0.31 -10.87
C GLN A 45 -7.36 -0.91 -10.00
N TYR A 46 -6.35 -1.39 -9.28
CA TYR A 46 -6.52 -2.54 -8.39
C TYR A 46 -7.41 -2.20 -7.19
N ALA A 47 -7.23 -1.01 -6.61
CA ALA A 47 -8.06 -0.55 -5.49
C ALA A 47 -9.54 -0.52 -5.87
N GLU A 48 -9.87 -0.10 -7.10
CA GLU A 48 -11.23 -0.13 -7.61
C GLU A 48 -11.74 -1.57 -7.77
N GLN A 49 -10.90 -2.49 -8.23
CA GLN A 49 -11.30 -3.89 -8.40
C GLN A 49 -11.69 -4.54 -7.08
N ILE A 50 -10.97 -4.27 -6.00
CA ILE A 50 -11.24 -4.88 -4.70
C ILE A 50 -12.13 -3.99 -3.81
N ASP A 51 -12.53 -2.82 -4.31
CA ASP A 51 -13.33 -1.82 -3.59
C ASP A 51 -12.71 -1.47 -2.23
N HIS A 52 -11.40 -1.24 -2.22
CA HIS A 52 -10.65 -0.86 -1.03
C HIS A 52 -9.60 0.18 -1.42
N HIS A 53 -9.69 1.38 -0.86
CA HIS A 53 -8.96 2.54 -1.35
C HIS A 53 -7.88 3.00 -0.36
N PRO A 54 -6.70 3.40 -0.84
CA PRO A 54 -5.64 3.91 0.02
C PRO A 54 -5.87 5.36 0.42
N ASP A 55 -5.34 5.75 1.59
CA ASP A 55 -5.09 7.14 1.94
C ASP A 55 -3.67 7.43 1.50
N TRP A 56 -3.50 8.30 0.51
CA TRP A 56 -2.17 8.53 -0.03
C TRP A 56 -1.94 9.96 -0.49
N SER A 57 -0.67 10.31 -0.62
CA SER A 57 -0.25 11.59 -1.16
C SER A 57 0.96 11.39 -2.05
N ASN A 58 1.13 12.30 -3.00
CA ASN A 58 2.25 12.29 -3.93
C ASN A 58 2.98 13.63 -3.87
N SER A 59 4.31 13.56 -3.73
CA SER A 59 5.19 14.70 -3.85
C SER A 59 6.33 14.32 -4.79
N TRP A 60 6.25 14.83 -6.01
CA TRP A 60 7.16 14.53 -7.11
C TRP A 60 7.40 13.02 -7.30
N ASN A 61 8.53 12.49 -6.86
CA ASN A 61 8.87 11.07 -7.05
C ASN A 61 8.49 10.18 -5.87
N LYS A 62 7.80 10.72 -4.87
CA LYS A 62 7.44 9.98 -3.65
C LYS A 62 5.94 9.84 -3.53
N VAL A 63 5.51 8.64 -3.13
CA VAL A 63 4.10 8.33 -2.84
C VAL A 63 4.02 7.78 -1.43
N ALA A 64 3.42 8.55 -0.53
CA ALA A 64 3.21 8.14 0.86
C ALA A 64 1.84 7.48 0.97
N VAL A 65 1.80 6.25 1.46
CA VAL A 65 0.59 5.43 1.49
C VAL A 65 0.26 5.02 2.92
N LYS A 66 -1.00 5.12 3.28
CA LYS A 66 -1.54 4.61 4.53
C LYS A 66 -2.76 3.75 4.21
N LEU A 67 -2.80 2.54 4.77
CA LEU A 67 -3.90 1.60 4.56
C LEU A 67 -4.56 1.25 5.89
N THR A 68 -5.89 1.25 5.89
CA THR A 68 -6.71 0.80 7.00
C THR A 68 -8.09 0.45 6.44
N THR A 69 -8.86 -0.36 7.17
CA THR A 69 -10.24 -0.66 6.79
C THR A 69 -11.18 0.15 7.67
N HIS A 70 -11.64 1.29 7.16
CA HIS A 70 -12.45 2.25 7.95
C HIS A 70 -13.72 1.61 8.51
N SER A 71 -14.41 0.79 7.73
CA SER A 71 -15.65 0.13 8.16
C SER A 71 -15.44 -0.84 9.32
N ALA A 72 -14.23 -1.39 9.46
CA ALA A 72 -13.88 -2.29 10.56
C ALA A 72 -13.22 -1.55 11.72
N GLY A 73 -12.75 -0.33 11.51
CA GLY A 73 -11.95 0.40 12.48
C GLY A 73 -10.63 -0.28 12.80
N ALA A 74 -10.10 -1.09 11.89
CA ALA A 74 -8.93 -1.93 12.11
C ALA A 74 -8.36 -2.40 10.77
N LEU A 75 -7.21 -3.07 10.83
CA LEU A 75 -6.64 -3.76 9.67
C LEU A 75 -7.43 -5.04 9.37
N THR A 76 -7.57 -5.34 8.07
CA THR A 76 -8.19 -6.58 7.59
C THR A 76 -7.34 -7.16 6.46
N ALA A 77 -7.77 -8.33 5.94
CA ALA A 77 -7.14 -8.97 4.79
C ALA A 77 -7.08 -8.04 3.56
N LEU A 78 -8.05 -7.13 3.41
CA LEU A 78 -8.06 -6.17 2.30
C LEU A 78 -6.82 -5.27 2.30
N ASP A 79 -6.38 -4.84 3.49
CA ASP A 79 -5.18 -4.03 3.63
C ASP A 79 -3.93 -4.81 3.23
N VAL A 80 -3.86 -6.08 3.63
CA VAL A 80 -2.74 -6.95 3.27
C VAL A 80 -2.71 -7.20 1.76
N GLN A 81 -3.87 -7.47 1.14
CA GLN A 81 -3.97 -7.66 -0.30
C GLN A 81 -3.50 -6.42 -1.08
N LEU A 82 -3.98 -5.24 -0.66
CA LEU A 82 -3.61 -3.99 -1.33
C LEU A 82 -2.11 -3.68 -1.13
N ALA A 83 -1.59 -3.89 0.07
CA ALA A 83 -0.17 -3.67 0.36
C ALA A 83 0.73 -4.56 -0.50
N LYS A 84 0.39 -5.85 -0.63
CA LYS A 84 1.14 -6.79 -1.48
C LYS A 84 1.10 -6.38 -2.94
N ALA A 85 -0.06 -5.96 -3.43
CA ALA A 85 -0.22 -5.48 -4.80
C ALA A 85 0.62 -4.23 -5.04
N MET A 86 0.60 -3.28 -4.11
CA MET A 86 1.40 -2.06 -4.21
C MET A 86 2.89 -2.36 -4.26
N ASP A 87 3.39 -3.27 -3.41
CA ASP A 87 4.78 -3.69 -3.43
C ASP A 87 5.15 -4.27 -4.80
N ALA A 88 4.30 -5.11 -5.38
CA ALA A 88 4.51 -5.72 -6.70
C ALA A 88 4.52 -4.66 -7.81
N PHE A 89 3.58 -3.71 -7.79
CA PHE A 89 3.52 -2.64 -8.78
C PHE A 89 4.73 -1.72 -8.68
N ALA A 90 5.18 -1.39 -7.48
CA ALA A 90 6.37 -0.57 -7.27
C ALA A 90 7.61 -1.27 -7.85
N SER A 91 7.75 -2.56 -7.60
CA SER A 91 8.84 -3.35 -8.16
C SER A 91 8.80 -3.37 -9.70
N GLN A 92 7.62 -3.55 -10.27
CA GLN A 92 7.41 -3.55 -11.72
C GLN A 92 7.83 -2.22 -12.35
N VAL A 93 7.41 -1.10 -11.77
CA VAL A 93 7.75 0.24 -12.27
C VAL A 93 9.25 0.51 -12.13
N ASN A 94 9.86 0.14 -11.01
CA ASN A 94 11.27 0.37 -10.75
C ASN A 94 12.22 -0.48 -11.60
N GLN A 95 11.71 -1.52 -12.26
CA GLN A 95 12.50 -2.39 -13.13
C GLN A 95 12.59 -1.90 -14.58
N ARG A 96 11.93 -0.81 -14.93
CA ARG A 96 11.89 -0.27 -16.29
C ARG A 96 13.05 0.66 -16.61
#